data_fed2d4d38feca0215fddea54479ab239
#
_entry.id   fed2d4d38feca0215fddea54479ab239
#
_cell.length_a   1.000
_cell.length_b   1.000
_cell.length_c   1.000
_cell.angle_alpha   90.00
_cell.angle_beta   90.00
_cell.angle_gamma   90.00
#
_symmetry.space_group_name_H-M   'P 1'
#
loop_
_entity.id
_entity.type
_entity.pdbx_description
1 polymer ?
#
loop_
_entity_poly.entity_id
_entity_poly.type
_entity_poly.pdbx_seq_one_letter_code
_entity_poly.pdbx_strand_id
1 'polypeptide(L)'
;MIHNCRLEFRRGFLTIVPAEGSSVPVGVWRISKANEASVDRYEGYPTFYYKKQVRVMIDGGGPVNGMVYIMQSGHPRQMPSDFYWRTVIQGYNDFAIGNRCGLQEAFERARLP
;
A
#
# COMPACT_ATOMS: atom_id res chain seq x y z
N MET A 1 3.38 8.22 -7.31
CA MET A 1 4.40 7.86 -6.30
C MET A 1 4.12 8.53 -4.97
N ILE A 2 4.28 7.81 -3.91
CA ILE A 2 4.38 8.36 -2.57
C ILE A 2 5.85 8.26 -2.17
N HIS A 3 6.45 9.39 -1.78
CA HIS A 3 7.88 9.46 -1.45
C HIS A 3 8.13 9.16 0.03
N ASN A 4 9.36 8.76 0.34
CA ASN A 4 9.87 8.51 1.70
C ASN A 4 9.11 7.43 2.43
N CYS A 5 8.72 6.39 1.69
CA CYS A 5 8.14 5.18 2.26
C CYS A 5 8.54 3.97 1.42
N ARG A 6 8.35 2.81 1.97
CA ARG A 6 8.55 1.53 1.27
C ARG A 6 7.46 0.55 1.63
N LEU A 7 7.28 -0.44 0.77
CA LEU A 7 6.32 -1.52 0.99
C LEU A 7 6.83 -2.51 2.05
N GLU A 8 5.91 -3.07 2.81
CA GLU A 8 6.19 -4.13 3.75
C GLU A 8 4.98 -5.03 3.90
N PHE A 9 5.20 -6.36 4.05
CA PHE A 9 4.14 -7.31 4.39
C PHE A 9 4.15 -7.56 5.89
N ARG A 10 3.04 -7.23 6.55
CA ARG A 10 2.85 -7.45 7.99
C ARG A 10 1.54 -8.17 8.22
N ARG A 11 1.53 -9.21 9.02
CA ARG A 11 0.41 -10.12 9.22
C ARG A 11 -0.13 -10.69 7.91
N GLY A 12 0.74 -10.80 6.89
CA GLY A 12 0.34 -11.30 5.58
C GLY A 12 -0.30 -10.28 4.65
N PHE A 13 -0.38 -9.01 5.04
CA PHE A 13 -0.98 -7.94 4.25
C PHE A 13 0.00 -6.82 3.95
N LEU A 14 -0.22 -6.14 2.84
CA LEU A 14 0.65 -5.07 2.37
C LEU A 14 0.36 -3.76 3.09
N THR A 15 1.41 -3.07 3.49
CA THR A 15 1.34 -1.72 4.03
C THR A 15 2.56 -0.92 3.57
N ILE A 16 2.62 0.36 3.94
CA ILE A 16 3.80 1.19 3.75
C ILE A 16 4.35 1.61 5.10
N VAL A 17 5.66 1.76 5.15
CA VAL A 17 6.36 2.22 6.35
C VAL A 17 7.32 3.34 5.96
N PRO A 18 7.68 4.24 6.90
CA PRO A 18 8.65 5.29 6.60
C PRO A 18 9.99 4.71 6.15
N ALA A 19 10.53 5.27 5.05
CA ALA A 19 11.83 4.88 4.51
C ALA A 19 12.38 6.04 3.68
N GLU A 20 13.26 6.84 4.27
CA GLU A 20 13.84 7.99 3.61
C GLU A 20 14.54 7.58 2.32
N GLY A 21 14.29 8.33 1.25
CA GLY A 21 14.88 8.08 -0.06
C GLY A 21 14.20 7.00 -0.90
N SER A 22 13.24 6.27 -0.33
CA SER A 22 12.46 5.28 -1.07
C SER A 22 11.14 5.86 -1.54
N SER A 23 10.53 5.24 -2.54
CA SER A 23 9.24 5.66 -3.08
C SER A 23 8.40 4.45 -3.46
N VAL A 24 7.08 4.58 -3.37
CA VAL A 24 6.14 3.52 -3.70
C VAL A 24 5.22 3.98 -4.83
N PRO A 25 5.12 3.21 -5.93
CA PRO A 25 4.13 3.49 -6.96
C PRO A 25 2.73 3.15 -6.46
N VAL A 26 1.76 4.01 -6.80
CA VAL A 26 0.38 3.84 -6.33
C VAL A 26 -0.62 4.12 -7.44
N GLY A 27 -1.76 3.45 -7.39
CA GLY A 27 -2.94 3.80 -8.15
C GLY A 27 -3.83 4.72 -7.31
N VAL A 28 -4.37 5.75 -7.93
CA VAL A 28 -5.22 6.73 -7.25
C VAL A 28 -6.65 6.62 -7.77
N TRP A 29 -7.60 6.51 -6.85
CA TRP A 29 -9.02 6.41 -7.15
C TRP A 29 -9.75 7.63 -6.61
N ARG A 30 -10.74 8.10 -7.37
CA ARG A 30 -11.69 9.06 -6.83
C ARG A 30 -12.88 8.27 -6.29
N ILE A 31 -13.18 8.45 -5.00
CA ILE A 31 -14.26 7.72 -4.33
C ILE A 31 -15.23 8.67 -3.65
N SER A 32 -16.48 8.23 -3.51
CA SER A 32 -17.51 8.95 -2.76
C SER A 32 -17.37 8.65 -1.25
N LYS A 33 -18.06 9.43 -0.42
CA LYS A 33 -18.13 9.15 1.03
C LYS A 33 -18.73 7.78 1.32
N ALA A 34 -19.73 7.36 0.54
CA ALA A 34 -20.33 6.03 0.72
C ALA A 34 -19.35 4.91 0.37
N ASN A 35 -18.56 5.10 -0.70
CA ASN A 35 -17.50 4.15 -1.06
C ASN A 35 -16.41 4.13 0.02
N GLU A 36 -16.04 5.27 0.57
CA GLU A 36 -15.05 5.35 1.64
C GLU A 36 -15.50 4.55 2.86
N ALA A 37 -16.76 4.68 3.27
CA ALA A 37 -17.30 3.91 4.38
C ALA A 37 -17.22 2.40 4.16
N SER A 38 -17.44 1.94 2.92
CA SER A 38 -17.31 0.52 2.55
C SER A 38 -15.85 0.06 2.63
N VAL A 39 -14.92 0.87 2.15
CA VAL A 39 -13.49 0.56 2.22
C VAL A 39 -13.01 0.57 3.66
N ASP A 40 -13.49 1.52 4.50
CA ASP A 40 -13.17 1.54 5.93
C ASP A 40 -13.49 0.21 6.60
N ARG A 41 -14.64 -0.37 6.29
CA ARG A 41 -15.03 -1.67 6.83
C ARG A 41 -14.14 -2.78 6.32
N TYR A 42 -13.83 -2.78 5.03
CA TYR A 42 -12.95 -3.77 4.41
C TYR A 42 -11.55 -3.76 5.01
N GLU A 43 -11.00 -2.55 5.24
CA GLU A 43 -9.65 -2.39 5.78
C GLU A 43 -9.58 -2.53 7.31
N GLY A 44 -10.70 -2.66 7.99
CA GLY A 44 -10.72 -2.73 9.45
C GLY A 44 -10.34 -1.41 10.11
N TYR A 45 -10.74 -0.31 9.52
CA TYR A 45 -10.50 1.03 10.07
C TYR A 45 -11.39 1.26 11.31
N PRO A 46 -10.88 1.89 12.36
CA PRO A 46 -9.50 2.36 12.57
C PRO A 46 -8.58 1.34 13.28
N THR A 47 -9.05 0.14 13.54
CA THR A 47 -8.35 -0.83 14.39
C THR A 47 -7.15 -1.47 13.72
N PHE A 48 -7.34 -2.01 12.50
CA PHE A 48 -6.28 -2.71 11.77
C PHE A 48 -5.47 -1.75 10.89
N TYR A 49 -6.16 -0.90 10.13
CA TYR A 49 -5.56 0.18 9.35
C TYR A 49 -6.06 1.53 9.85
N TYR A 50 -5.23 2.56 9.72
CA TYR A 50 -5.62 3.95 9.93
C TYR A 50 -5.45 4.73 8.62
N LYS A 51 -6.10 5.88 8.53
CA LYS A 51 -6.03 6.74 7.34
C LYS A 51 -5.01 7.85 7.55
N LYS A 52 -4.23 8.13 6.52
CA LYS A 52 -3.27 9.23 6.51
C LYS A 52 -3.40 10.04 5.24
N GLN A 53 -3.38 11.36 5.37
CA GLN A 53 -3.28 12.27 4.23
C GLN A 53 -1.86 12.22 3.70
N VAL A 54 -1.73 12.06 2.39
CA VAL A 54 -0.42 11.98 1.75
C VAL A 54 -0.40 12.82 0.48
N ARG A 55 0.79 13.25 0.08
CA ARG A 55 1.02 13.92 -1.18
C ARG A 55 1.44 12.88 -2.21
N VAL A 56 0.70 12.79 -3.29
CA VAL A 56 0.94 11.81 -4.35
C VAL A 56 1.39 12.54 -5.60
N MET A 57 2.53 12.14 -6.15
CA MET A 57 3.02 12.66 -7.43
C MET A 57 2.39 11.85 -8.55
N ILE A 58 1.60 12.52 -9.39
CA ILE A 58 0.93 11.88 -10.52
C ILE A 58 1.76 12.09 -11.78
N ASP A 59 1.94 11.01 -12.56
CA ASP A 59 2.66 11.09 -13.83
C ASP A 59 1.97 12.07 -14.79
N GLY A 60 2.73 13.05 -15.29
CA GLY A 60 2.21 14.05 -16.23
C GLY A 60 1.29 15.09 -15.60
N GLY A 61 1.06 15.03 -14.31
CA GLY A 61 0.14 15.97 -13.65
C GLY A 61 0.80 16.69 -12.48
N GLY A 62 1.07 16.87 -11.60
CA GLY A 62 1.66 17.49 -10.44
C GLY A 62 1.21 16.78 -9.17
N PRO A 63 1.56 17.30 -8.02
CA PRO A 63 1.18 16.69 -6.76
C PRO A 63 -0.32 16.85 -6.49
N VAL A 64 -0.94 15.80 -5.96
CA VAL A 64 -2.33 15.83 -5.48
C VAL A 64 -2.35 15.37 -4.03
N ASN A 65 -3.33 15.84 -3.29
CA ASN A 65 -3.56 15.36 -1.93
C ASN A 65 -4.46 14.12 -2.00
N GLY A 66 -4.03 13.07 -1.34
CA GLY A 66 -4.76 11.82 -1.28
C GLY A 66 -4.82 11.26 0.12
N MET A 67 -5.53 10.17 0.28
CA MET A 67 -5.63 9.44 1.54
C MET A 67 -5.17 8.01 1.31
N VAL A 68 -4.41 7.45 2.22
CA VAL A 68 -3.94 6.06 2.17
C VAL A 68 -4.24 5.37 3.49
N TYR A 69 -4.58 4.08 3.40
CA TYR A 69 -4.72 3.24 4.59
C TYR A 69 -3.37 2.65 4.94
N ILE A 70 -2.96 2.82 6.19
CA ILE A 70 -1.69 2.31 6.70
C ILE A 70 -1.98 1.40 7.88
N MET A 71 -1.31 0.24 7.91
CA MET A 71 -1.49 -0.71 9.00
C MET A 71 -0.99 -0.11 10.31
N GLN A 72 -1.75 -0.29 11.38
CA GLN A 72 -1.35 0.13 12.72
C GLN A 72 -0.03 -0.53 13.10
N SER A 73 0.78 0.14 13.92
CA SER A 73 2.08 -0.38 14.33
C SER A 73 1.93 -1.62 15.24
N GLY A 74 3.01 -2.36 15.39
CA GLY A 74 3.05 -3.52 16.29
C GLY A 74 2.78 -4.86 15.64
N HIS A 75 2.39 -4.90 14.37
CA HIS A 75 2.20 -6.16 13.66
C HIS A 75 3.53 -6.66 13.07
N PRO A 76 3.86 -7.95 13.25
CA PRO A 76 5.12 -8.49 12.75
C PRO A 76 5.11 -8.68 11.24
N ARG A 77 6.28 -8.71 10.64
CA ARG A 77 6.43 -9.13 9.24
C ARG A 77 5.93 -10.55 9.09
N GLN A 78 5.21 -10.79 8.01
CA GLN A 78 4.67 -12.11 7.72
C GLN A 78 4.40 -12.22 6.22
N MET A 79 4.76 -13.37 5.65
CA MET A 79 4.53 -13.68 4.24
C MET A 79 3.05 -13.60 3.91
N PRO A 80 2.69 -13.05 2.73
CA PRO A 80 1.31 -13.10 2.26
C PRO A 80 0.91 -14.54 1.88
N SER A 81 -0.39 -14.81 1.91
CA SER A 81 -0.92 -16.03 1.32
C SER A 81 -0.75 -15.98 -0.21
N ASP A 82 -0.77 -17.15 -0.87
CA ASP A 82 -0.69 -17.20 -2.33
C ASP A 82 -1.84 -16.42 -2.98
N PHE A 83 -3.04 -16.52 -2.41
CA PHE A 83 -4.20 -15.79 -2.93
C PHE A 83 -3.99 -14.28 -2.84
N TYR A 84 -3.55 -13.78 -1.70
CA TYR A 84 -3.32 -12.35 -1.51
C TYR A 84 -2.18 -11.84 -2.40
N TRP A 85 -1.10 -12.61 -2.51
CA TRP A 85 0.02 -12.26 -3.40
C TRP A 85 -0.46 -12.08 -4.84
N ARG A 86 -1.26 -13.02 -5.34
CA ARG A 86 -1.83 -12.93 -6.70
C ARG A 86 -2.73 -11.71 -6.86
N THR A 87 -3.49 -11.37 -5.82
CA THR A 87 -4.35 -10.18 -5.81
C THR A 87 -3.52 -8.90 -5.94
N VAL A 88 -2.40 -8.81 -5.23
CA VAL A 88 -1.49 -7.67 -5.31
C VAL A 88 -0.88 -7.56 -6.71
N ILE A 89 -0.41 -8.68 -7.26
CA ILE A 89 0.14 -8.71 -8.63
C ILE A 89 -0.91 -8.26 -9.65
N GLN A 90 -2.14 -8.71 -9.49
CA GLN A 90 -3.24 -8.29 -10.38
C GLN A 90 -3.47 -6.78 -10.31
N GLY A 91 -3.42 -6.21 -9.10
CA GLY A 91 -3.53 -4.76 -8.92
C GLY A 91 -2.43 -4.00 -9.65
N TYR A 92 -1.18 -4.48 -9.59
CA TYR A 92 -0.08 -3.89 -10.34
C TYR A 92 -0.33 -3.93 -11.85
N ASN A 93 -0.86 -5.05 -12.35
CA ASN A 93 -1.20 -5.19 -13.77
C ASN A 93 -2.34 -4.25 -14.16
N ASP A 94 -3.38 -4.16 -13.33
CA ASP A 94 -4.56 -3.33 -13.61
C ASP A 94 -4.20 -1.84 -13.72
N PHE A 95 -3.24 -1.38 -12.94
CA PHE A 95 -2.75 0.00 -12.99
C PHE A 95 -1.53 0.16 -13.90
N ALA A 96 -1.14 -0.87 -14.65
CA ALA A 96 0.02 -0.86 -15.54
C ALA A 96 1.32 -0.44 -14.82
N ILE A 97 1.48 -0.81 -13.56
CA ILE A 97 2.69 -0.53 -12.80
C ILE A 97 3.74 -1.57 -13.17
N GLY A 98 4.73 -1.16 -13.97
CA GLY A 98 5.75 -2.07 -14.48
C GLY A 98 6.86 -2.40 -13.50
N ASN A 99 7.18 -1.47 -12.58
CA ASN A 99 8.28 -1.67 -11.64
C ASN A 99 7.80 -2.39 -10.38
N ARG A 100 8.20 -3.65 -10.23
CA ARG A 100 7.84 -4.50 -9.08
C ARG A 100 9.00 -4.71 -8.12
N CYS A 101 10.12 -4.02 -8.29
CA CYS A 101 11.31 -4.24 -7.45
C CYS A 101 11.01 -4.02 -5.98
N GLY A 102 10.34 -2.93 -5.62
CA GLY A 102 9.96 -2.64 -4.23
C GLY A 102 9.03 -3.68 -3.64
N LEU A 103 8.11 -4.21 -4.45
CA LEU A 103 7.19 -5.26 -4.03
C LEU A 103 7.95 -6.56 -3.78
N GLN A 104 8.86 -6.92 -4.69
CA GLN A 104 9.68 -8.12 -4.54
C GLN A 104 10.58 -8.02 -3.31
N GLU A 105 11.17 -6.87 -3.08
CA GLU A 105 12.00 -6.63 -1.89
C GLU A 105 11.20 -6.79 -0.60
N ALA A 106 9.96 -6.29 -0.57
CA ALA A 106 9.07 -6.44 0.59
C ALA A 106 8.75 -7.92 0.84
N PHE A 107 8.51 -8.67 -0.22
CA PHE A 107 8.27 -10.12 -0.15
C PHE A 107 9.49 -10.83 0.45
N GLU A 108 10.68 -10.54 -0.05
CA GLU A 108 11.92 -11.16 0.45
C GLU A 108 12.19 -10.81 1.91
N ARG A 109 11.93 -9.57 2.33
CA ARG A 109 12.07 -9.18 3.74
C ARG A 109 11.11 -9.96 4.64
N ALA A 110 9.89 -10.22 4.18
CA ALA A 110 8.91 -10.97 4.95
C ALA A 110 9.27 -12.45 5.10
N ARG A 111 10.07 -12.98 4.17
CA ARG A 111 10.53 -14.36 4.19
C ARG A 111 11.64 -14.60 5.20
N LEU A 112 12.38 -13.58 5.55
CA LEU A 112 13.50 -13.69 6.50
C LEU A 112 12.98 -13.83 7.94
N PRO A 113 13.60 -14.66 8.75
CA PRO A 113 13.23 -14.82 10.15
C PRO A 113 13.50 -13.55 10.99
#